data_b6d1b613099419c8d57972f9e35716af
#
_entry.id   b6d1b613099419c8d57972f9e35716af
#
_cell.length_a   1.000
_cell.length_b   1.000
_cell.length_c   1.000
_cell.angle_alpha   90.00
_cell.angle_beta   90.00
_cell.angle_gamma   90.00
#
_symmetry.space_group_name_H-M   'P 1'
#
loop_
_entity.id
_entity.type
_entity.pdbx_description
1 polymer ?
#
loop_
_entity_poly.entity_id
_entity_poly.type
_entity_poly.pdbx_seq_one_letter_code
_entity_poly.pdbx_strand_id
1 'polypeptide(L)'
;MEKPQGYDEAQSFGEFETLPAGGYKCLIKKVVCEKTQAGKQYLKIGFDITEGEYKDFYQKKFANDARPEPKWSGIWTVFTEGYNPGTTNPKFKGLITSVETSNTEFKFNFNEQELVNKKVGLVFREEEFESQDGQVHTSVKPFFAISYDKAEDAKIPAPKKLAEKGEAFDDFTTVSSDDDLPF
;
A
#
# COMPACT_ATOMS: atom_id res chain seq x y z
N MET A 1 -11.66 15.00 39.14
CA MET A 1 -10.95 15.02 37.83
C MET A 1 -11.99 15.31 36.78
N GLU A 2 -11.81 16.32 35.98
CA GLU A 2 -12.73 16.63 34.89
C GLU A 2 -12.46 15.69 33.68
N LYS A 3 -13.53 15.37 32.94
CA LYS A 3 -13.42 14.55 31.73
C LYS A 3 -12.65 15.31 30.65
N PRO A 4 -11.56 14.75 30.10
CA PRO A 4 -10.83 15.42 29.02
C PRO A 4 -11.71 15.65 27.80
N GLN A 5 -11.48 16.76 27.09
CA GLN A 5 -12.16 17.05 25.83
C GLN A 5 -11.77 16.00 24.79
N GLY A 6 -12.76 15.45 24.06
CA GLY A 6 -12.55 14.39 23.06
C GLY A 6 -12.38 12.97 23.64
N TYR A 7 -12.69 12.77 24.95
CA TYR A 7 -12.54 11.45 25.57
C TYR A 7 -13.45 10.37 24.96
N ASP A 8 -14.65 10.74 24.53
CA ASP A 8 -15.61 9.79 23.95
C ASP A 8 -15.28 9.44 22.48
N GLU A 9 -14.58 10.32 21.79
CA GLU A 9 -14.12 10.13 20.41
C GLU A 9 -12.74 9.46 20.33
N ALA A 10 -12.02 9.42 21.46
CA ALA A 10 -10.69 8.82 21.51
C ALA A 10 -10.79 7.28 21.48
N GLN A 11 -10.05 6.65 20.56
CA GLN A 11 -9.90 5.19 20.57
C GLN A 11 -9.00 4.75 21.73
N SER A 12 -9.37 3.63 22.38
CA SER A 12 -8.54 3.04 23.43
C SER A 12 -7.19 2.59 22.85
N PHE A 13 -6.11 2.81 23.60
CA PHE A 13 -4.79 2.31 23.20
C PHE A 13 -4.82 0.78 23.06
N GLY A 14 -4.47 0.27 21.87
CA GLY A 14 -4.51 -1.16 21.55
C GLY A 14 -5.72 -1.63 20.73
N GLU A 15 -6.77 -0.84 20.59
CA GLU A 15 -7.90 -1.07 19.70
C GLU A 15 -7.62 -0.45 18.31
N PHE A 16 -6.59 -0.95 17.63
CA PHE A 16 -6.33 -0.52 16.25
C PHE A 16 -7.16 -1.39 15.30
N GLU A 17 -8.04 -0.74 14.56
CA GLU A 17 -8.72 -1.37 13.43
C GLU A 17 -7.67 -1.88 12.43
N THR A 18 -7.70 -3.16 12.13
CA THR A 18 -6.80 -3.79 11.15
C THR A 18 -7.55 -4.03 9.86
N LEU A 19 -6.93 -3.64 8.74
CA LEU A 19 -7.48 -3.91 7.43
C LEU A 19 -7.30 -5.41 7.11
N PRO A 20 -8.38 -6.19 6.85
CA PRO A 20 -8.24 -7.58 6.43
C PRO A 20 -7.69 -7.71 5.01
N ALA A 21 -7.17 -8.88 4.67
CA ALA A 21 -6.83 -9.20 3.28
C ALA A 21 -8.09 -9.16 2.42
N GLY A 22 -8.01 -8.53 1.25
CA GLY A 22 -9.16 -8.31 0.39
C GLY A 22 -8.86 -7.38 -0.77
N GLY A 23 -9.85 -7.15 -1.60
CA GLY A 23 -9.78 -6.15 -2.66
C GLY A 23 -10.52 -4.88 -2.27
N TYR A 24 -9.88 -3.74 -2.46
CA TYR A 24 -10.41 -2.44 -2.05
C TYR A 24 -10.41 -1.45 -3.20
N LYS A 25 -11.47 -0.67 -3.28
CA LYS A 25 -11.61 0.48 -4.18
C LYS A 25 -10.83 1.66 -3.60
N CYS A 26 -9.78 2.08 -4.30
CA CYS A 26 -8.84 3.08 -3.81
C CYS A 26 -8.76 4.30 -4.73
N LEU A 27 -8.34 5.41 -4.14
CA LEU A 27 -7.92 6.63 -4.84
C LEU A 27 -6.44 6.89 -4.57
N ILE A 28 -5.68 7.13 -5.61
CA ILE A 28 -4.27 7.53 -5.48
C ILE A 28 -4.22 8.99 -5.01
N LYS A 29 -3.60 9.22 -3.86
CA LYS A 29 -3.49 10.55 -3.23
C LYS A 29 -2.18 11.24 -3.59
N LYS A 30 -1.10 10.49 -3.68
CA LYS A 30 0.25 11.00 -3.95
C LYS A 30 1.08 9.93 -4.66
N VAL A 31 1.96 10.36 -5.54
CA VAL A 31 2.94 9.48 -6.19
C VAL A 31 4.30 10.16 -6.19
N VAL A 32 5.33 9.42 -5.82
CA VAL A 32 6.72 9.87 -5.90
C VAL A 32 7.52 8.81 -6.63
N CYS A 33 8.31 9.23 -7.60
CA CYS A 33 9.24 8.36 -8.33
C CYS A 33 10.64 8.52 -7.74
N GLU A 34 11.22 7.42 -7.28
CA GLU A 34 12.53 7.39 -6.64
C GLU A 34 13.43 6.31 -7.25
N LYS A 35 14.69 6.31 -6.88
CA LYS A 35 15.66 5.28 -7.25
C LYS A 35 16.33 4.72 -6.01
N THR A 36 16.54 3.42 -6.00
CA THR A 36 17.36 2.75 -4.99
C THR A 36 18.84 3.15 -5.15
N GLN A 37 19.67 2.84 -4.16
CA GLN A 37 21.12 3.02 -4.25
C GLN A 37 21.73 2.26 -5.44
N ALA A 38 21.12 1.14 -5.84
CA ALA A 38 21.50 0.36 -7.02
C ALA A 38 20.96 0.94 -8.35
N GLY A 39 20.31 2.11 -8.32
CA GLY A 39 19.76 2.81 -9.49
C GLY A 39 18.42 2.28 -10.00
N LYS A 40 17.81 1.28 -9.36
CA LYS A 40 16.50 0.75 -9.75
C LYS A 40 15.39 1.75 -9.42
N GLN A 41 14.55 2.05 -10.40
CA GLN A 41 13.45 2.99 -10.28
C GLN A 41 12.20 2.33 -9.67
N TYR A 42 11.53 3.04 -8.77
CA TYR A 42 10.27 2.60 -8.17
C TYR A 42 9.33 3.78 -7.90
N LEU A 43 8.05 3.48 -7.81
CA LEU A 43 7.01 4.42 -7.39
C LEU A 43 6.61 4.14 -5.95
N LYS A 44 6.58 5.17 -5.12
CA LYS A 44 5.86 5.20 -3.85
C LYS A 44 4.48 5.80 -4.10
N ILE A 45 3.44 5.03 -3.87
CA ILE A 45 2.07 5.40 -4.17
C ILE A 45 1.32 5.50 -2.85
N GLY A 46 1.00 6.73 -2.45
CA GLY A 46 0.09 7.00 -1.34
C GLY A 46 -1.36 6.88 -1.83
N PHE A 47 -2.18 6.12 -1.13
CA PHE A 47 -3.57 5.87 -1.51
C PHE A 47 -4.47 5.84 -0.28
N ASP A 48 -5.80 5.92 -0.52
CA ASP A 48 -6.81 5.67 0.50
C ASP A 48 -7.99 4.91 -0.10
N ILE A 49 -8.77 4.27 0.77
CA ILE A 49 -9.97 3.51 0.39
C ILE A 49 -11.14 4.47 0.26
N THR A 50 -11.89 4.36 -0.83
CA THR A 50 -12.97 5.32 -1.17
C THR A 50 -14.37 4.82 -0.91
N GLU A 51 -14.57 3.50 -0.84
CA GLU A 51 -15.88 2.86 -0.67
C GLU A 51 -15.82 1.69 0.31
N GLY A 52 -16.99 1.26 0.79
CA GLY A 52 -17.15 0.11 1.67
C GLY A 52 -16.94 0.43 3.15
N GLU A 53 -16.85 -0.62 3.95
CA GLU A 53 -16.69 -0.56 5.42
C GLU A 53 -15.43 0.20 5.84
N TYR A 54 -14.35 0.03 5.08
CA TYR A 54 -13.04 0.63 5.37
C TYR A 54 -12.80 1.97 4.66
N LYS A 55 -13.89 2.65 4.25
CA LYS A 55 -13.76 3.98 3.62
C LYS A 55 -12.97 4.95 4.50
N ASP A 56 -12.02 5.66 3.89
CA ASP A 56 -11.13 6.64 4.51
C ASP A 56 -10.27 6.04 5.65
N PHE A 57 -9.95 4.74 5.55
CA PHE A 57 -9.20 4.00 6.58
C PHE A 57 -7.85 4.65 6.91
N TYR A 58 -7.05 4.96 5.91
CA TYR A 58 -5.73 5.55 6.11
C TYR A 58 -5.82 7.03 6.52
N GLN A 59 -6.82 7.76 6.06
CA GLN A 59 -7.10 9.13 6.49
C GLN A 59 -7.47 9.17 7.98
N LYS A 60 -8.35 8.28 8.42
CA LYS A 60 -8.73 8.16 9.84
C LYS A 60 -7.53 7.78 10.70
N LYS A 61 -6.76 6.78 10.24
CA LYS A 61 -5.55 6.34 10.93
C LYS A 61 -4.50 7.45 11.06
N PHE A 62 -4.32 8.25 10.03
CA PHE A 62 -3.42 9.41 10.04
C PHE A 62 -3.92 10.51 10.97
N ALA A 63 -5.23 10.81 10.97
CA ALA A 63 -5.82 11.83 11.83
C ALA A 63 -5.76 11.46 13.32
N ASN A 64 -5.84 10.15 13.63
CA ASN A 64 -5.79 9.62 15.01
C ASN A 64 -4.36 9.29 15.48
N ASP A 65 -3.34 9.56 14.65
CA ASP A 65 -1.95 9.31 15.01
C ASP A 65 -1.46 10.37 16.01
N ALA A 66 -1.28 9.96 17.26
CA ALA A 66 -0.85 10.84 18.36
C ALA A 66 0.65 11.18 18.35
N ARG A 67 1.42 10.69 17.37
CA ARG A 67 2.85 11.02 17.26
C ARG A 67 3.06 12.49 16.92
N PRO A 68 4.16 13.12 17.38
CA PRO A 68 4.48 14.51 17.03
C PRO A 68 4.54 14.75 15.51
N GLU A 69 4.95 13.73 14.76
CA GLU A 69 5.01 13.71 13.30
C GLU A 69 4.19 12.52 12.80
N PRO A 70 2.89 12.70 12.52
CA PRO A 70 2.04 11.64 12.00
C PRO A 70 2.53 11.19 10.62
N LYS A 71 2.46 9.88 10.36
CA LYS A 71 2.94 9.29 9.11
C LYS A 71 1.82 8.58 8.38
N TRP A 72 1.70 8.87 7.07
CA TRP A 72 0.75 8.19 6.21
C TRP A 72 1.15 6.73 6.01
N SER A 73 0.26 5.81 6.33
CA SER A 73 0.55 4.37 6.26
C SER A 73 -0.05 3.65 5.05
N GLY A 74 -0.91 4.33 4.27
CA GLY A 74 -1.47 3.80 3.02
C GLY A 74 -0.49 3.94 1.86
N ILE A 75 0.62 3.20 1.88
CA ILE A 75 1.69 3.28 0.89
C ILE A 75 1.87 1.94 0.20
N TRP A 76 2.03 1.97 -1.12
CA TRP A 76 2.44 0.83 -1.94
C TRP A 76 3.65 1.18 -2.78
N THR A 77 4.73 0.41 -2.63
CA THR A 77 5.96 0.56 -3.41
C THR A 77 5.95 -0.41 -4.59
N VAL A 78 6.14 0.11 -5.79
CA VAL A 78 6.11 -0.67 -7.03
C VAL A 78 7.35 -0.35 -7.87
N PHE A 79 8.21 -1.34 -8.09
CA PHE A 79 9.34 -1.21 -9.00
C PHE A 79 8.86 -1.15 -10.44
N THR A 80 9.45 -0.27 -11.25
CA THR A 80 9.10 -0.12 -12.68
C THR A 80 9.74 -1.18 -13.54
N GLU A 81 10.96 -1.60 -13.18
CA GLU A 81 11.74 -2.62 -13.89
C GLU A 81 11.52 -4.01 -13.28
N GLY A 82 11.56 -5.01 -14.13
CA GLY A 82 11.46 -6.41 -13.75
C GLY A 82 12.77 -6.96 -13.15
N TYR A 83 12.75 -8.26 -12.85
CA TYR A 83 13.93 -8.96 -12.32
C TYR A 83 15.08 -8.95 -13.32
N ASN A 84 14.79 -9.25 -14.60
CA ASN A 84 15.79 -9.22 -15.65
C ASN A 84 16.00 -7.80 -16.17
N PRO A 85 17.26 -7.37 -16.40
CA PRO A 85 17.55 -6.07 -16.99
C PRO A 85 16.79 -5.85 -18.31
N GLY A 86 16.22 -4.66 -18.48
CA GLY A 86 15.47 -4.29 -19.68
C GLY A 86 14.05 -4.85 -19.76
N THR A 87 13.54 -5.49 -18.69
CA THR A 87 12.15 -5.94 -18.62
C THR A 87 11.31 -5.03 -17.74
N THR A 88 10.01 -4.95 -18.02
CA THR A 88 9.06 -4.22 -17.20
C THR A 88 8.53 -5.10 -16.06
N ASN A 89 8.41 -4.55 -14.86
CA ASN A 89 7.80 -5.25 -13.74
C ASN A 89 6.30 -5.52 -14.02
N PRO A 90 5.84 -6.78 -13.93
CA PRO A 90 4.43 -7.11 -14.14
C PRO A 90 3.47 -6.36 -13.20
N LYS A 91 3.86 -6.09 -11.96
CA LYS A 91 3.05 -5.31 -11.00
C LYS A 91 2.89 -3.85 -11.46
N PHE A 92 3.97 -3.24 -11.97
CA PHE A 92 3.90 -1.90 -12.55
C PHE A 92 3.00 -1.87 -13.78
N LYS A 93 3.17 -2.82 -14.71
CA LYS A 93 2.30 -2.92 -15.88
C LYS A 93 0.84 -3.13 -15.47
N GLY A 94 0.59 -4.00 -14.50
CA GLY A 94 -0.74 -4.26 -13.93
C GLY A 94 -1.36 -3.01 -13.32
N LEU A 95 -0.59 -2.23 -12.55
CA LEU A 95 -1.02 -0.95 -11.99
C LEU A 95 -1.48 0.01 -13.08
N ILE A 96 -0.64 0.27 -14.08
CA ILE A 96 -0.97 1.20 -15.17
C ILE A 96 -2.21 0.75 -15.93
N THR A 97 -2.28 -0.52 -16.32
CA THR A 97 -3.47 -1.08 -16.99
C THR A 97 -4.73 -0.94 -16.14
N SER A 98 -4.63 -1.17 -14.83
CA SER A 98 -5.75 -1.07 -13.89
C SER A 98 -6.24 0.38 -13.77
N VAL A 99 -5.32 1.34 -13.65
CA VAL A 99 -5.65 2.77 -13.60
C VAL A 99 -6.28 3.23 -14.92
N GLU A 100 -5.72 2.86 -16.07
CA GLU A 100 -6.31 3.20 -17.39
C GLU A 100 -7.71 2.62 -17.57
N THR A 101 -7.93 1.38 -17.10
CA THR A 101 -9.25 0.74 -17.17
C THR A 101 -10.26 1.39 -16.24
N SER A 102 -9.82 1.89 -15.09
CA SER A 102 -10.67 2.48 -14.05
C SER A 102 -11.01 3.95 -14.28
N ASN A 103 -10.31 4.62 -15.21
CA ASN A 103 -10.48 6.05 -15.49
C ASN A 103 -10.68 6.26 -16.99
N THR A 104 -11.92 6.47 -17.38
CA THR A 104 -12.28 6.65 -18.79
C THR A 104 -11.45 7.76 -19.43
N GLU A 105 -10.98 7.53 -20.66
CA GLU A 105 -10.15 8.45 -21.46
C GLU A 105 -8.74 8.74 -20.90
N PHE A 106 -8.39 8.19 -19.74
CA PHE A 106 -7.03 8.34 -19.23
C PHE A 106 -6.07 7.35 -19.91
N LYS A 107 -4.95 7.88 -20.38
CA LYS A 107 -3.79 7.13 -20.86
C LYS A 107 -2.54 7.65 -20.18
N PHE A 108 -1.80 6.75 -19.58
CA PHE A 108 -0.59 7.10 -18.85
C PHE A 108 0.56 7.46 -19.82
N ASN A 109 1.13 8.62 -19.65
CA ASN A 109 2.21 9.14 -20.48
C ASN A 109 3.55 9.19 -19.75
N PHE A 110 3.79 8.24 -18.83
CA PHE A 110 5.03 8.10 -18.04
C PHE A 110 5.40 9.33 -17.19
N ASN A 111 4.42 10.17 -16.86
CA ASN A 111 4.51 11.20 -15.85
C ASN A 111 3.74 10.71 -14.60
N GLU A 112 4.46 10.37 -13.55
CA GLU A 112 3.88 9.79 -12.33
C GLU A 112 2.83 10.69 -11.66
N GLN A 113 2.92 12.01 -11.83
CA GLN A 113 1.95 12.96 -11.27
C GLN A 113 0.56 12.83 -11.90
N GLU A 114 0.46 12.30 -13.11
CA GLU A 114 -0.83 12.03 -13.78
C GLU A 114 -1.63 10.93 -13.09
N LEU A 115 -0.98 10.07 -12.29
CA LEU A 115 -1.64 9.04 -11.51
C LEU A 115 -2.37 9.58 -10.27
N VAL A 116 -2.04 10.79 -9.82
CA VAL A 116 -2.70 11.43 -8.67
C VAL A 116 -4.18 11.67 -8.97
N ASN A 117 -5.04 11.42 -7.98
CA ASN A 117 -6.49 11.47 -8.08
C ASN A 117 -7.11 10.46 -9.08
N LYS A 118 -6.39 9.42 -9.46
CA LYS A 118 -6.95 8.32 -10.26
C LYS A 118 -7.49 7.20 -9.38
N LYS A 119 -8.59 6.61 -9.82
CA LYS A 119 -9.21 5.43 -9.22
C LYS A 119 -8.43 4.17 -9.58
N VAL A 120 -8.32 3.25 -8.65
CA VAL A 120 -7.68 1.94 -8.84
C VAL A 120 -8.23 0.94 -7.83
N GLY A 121 -8.37 -0.31 -8.19
CA GLY A 121 -8.56 -1.41 -7.25
C GLY A 121 -7.21 -1.91 -6.76
N LEU A 122 -7.06 -2.11 -5.47
CA LEU A 122 -5.87 -2.73 -4.87
C LEU A 122 -6.26 -4.00 -4.14
N VAL A 123 -5.53 -5.08 -4.40
CA VAL A 123 -5.73 -6.36 -3.73
C VAL A 123 -4.64 -6.56 -2.70
N PHE A 124 -5.07 -6.78 -1.46
CA PHE A 124 -4.21 -6.93 -0.29
C PHE A 124 -4.10 -8.39 0.11
N ARG A 125 -2.94 -8.78 0.57
CA ARG A 125 -2.71 -10.09 1.18
C ARG A 125 -2.01 -9.97 2.51
N GLU A 126 -2.09 -11.01 3.30
CA GLU A 126 -1.29 -11.16 4.52
C GLU A 126 0.15 -11.51 4.17
N GLU A 127 1.09 -10.89 4.87
CA GLU A 127 2.52 -11.16 4.78
C GLU A 127 3.11 -11.28 6.18
N GLU A 128 3.79 -12.39 6.44
CA GLU A 128 4.56 -12.58 7.66
C GLU A 128 5.89 -11.86 7.56
N PHE A 129 6.31 -11.24 8.63
CA PHE A 129 7.62 -10.61 8.77
C PHE A 129 8.18 -10.85 10.18
N GLU A 130 9.51 -10.92 10.29
CA GLU A 130 10.20 -11.01 11.57
C GLU A 130 10.51 -9.61 12.07
N SER A 131 10.08 -9.27 13.29
CA SER A 131 10.43 -8.02 13.94
C SER A 131 11.84 -8.07 14.53
N GLN A 132 12.35 -6.92 14.98
CA GLN A 132 13.72 -6.82 15.51
C GLN A 132 13.96 -7.68 16.76
N ASP A 133 12.91 -8.04 17.49
CA ASP A 133 12.96 -8.93 18.65
C ASP A 133 12.86 -10.43 18.27
N GLY A 134 12.84 -10.76 16.97
CA GLY A 134 12.77 -12.12 16.45
C GLY A 134 11.38 -12.74 16.48
N GLN A 135 10.33 -11.95 16.80
CA GLN A 135 8.95 -12.44 16.75
C GLN A 135 8.37 -12.32 15.34
N VAL A 136 7.58 -13.33 14.93
CA VAL A 136 6.89 -13.33 13.65
C VAL A 136 5.55 -12.61 13.80
N HIS A 137 5.35 -11.59 13.00
CA HIS A 137 4.11 -10.83 12.93
C HIS A 137 3.52 -10.93 11.53
N THR A 138 2.20 -10.70 11.44
CA THR A 138 1.48 -10.64 10.17
C THR A 138 1.08 -9.20 9.88
N SER A 139 1.32 -8.74 8.67
CA SER A 139 0.83 -7.45 8.16
C SER A 139 0.04 -7.65 6.87
N VAL A 140 -0.94 -6.78 6.62
CA VAL A 140 -1.73 -6.79 5.39
C VAL A 140 -1.22 -5.68 4.48
N LYS A 141 -0.76 -6.05 3.28
CA LYS A 141 -0.14 -5.13 2.34
C LYS A 141 -0.74 -5.24 0.94
N PRO A 142 -0.74 -4.13 0.16
CA PRO A 142 -1.10 -4.19 -1.26
C PRO A 142 -0.16 -5.14 -2.01
N PHE A 143 -0.72 -6.04 -2.81
CA PHE A 143 0.04 -7.03 -3.55
C PHE A 143 0.01 -6.79 -5.05
N PHE A 144 -1.15 -6.49 -5.62
CA PHE A 144 -1.29 -6.10 -7.03
C PHE A 144 -2.50 -5.18 -7.23
N ALA A 145 -2.52 -4.50 -8.38
CA ALA A 145 -3.63 -3.66 -8.81
C ALA A 145 -4.58 -4.40 -9.76
N ILE A 146 -5.84 -4.02 -9.69
CA ILE A 146 -6.93 -4.49 -10.54
C ILE A 146 -7.82 -3.28 -10.91
N SER A 147 -8.74 -3.42 -11.88
CA SER A 147 -9.71 -2.36 -12.15
C SER A 147 -10.58 -2.07 -10.93
N TYR A 148 -10.89 -0.79 -10.72
CA TYR A 148 -11.64 -0.29 -9.56
C TYR A 148 -12.95 -1.05 -9.31
N ASP A 149 -13.73 -1.29 -10.37
CA ASP A 149 -15.05 -1.94 -10.28
C ASP A 149 -14.99 -3.43 -9.91
N LYS A 150 -13.82 -4.07 -10.15
CA LYS A 150 -13.62 -5.50 -9.85
C LYS A 150 -12.89 -5.73 -8.51
N ALA A 151 -12.59 -4.67 -7.78
CA ALA A 151 -11.77 -4.79 -6.58
C ALA A 151 -12.43 -5.68 -5.52
N GLU A 152 -13.72 -5.50 -5.25
CA GLU A 152 -14.45 -6.23 -4.22
C GLU A 152 -14.61 -7.73 -4.53
N ASP A 153 -14.67 -8.09 -5.82
CA ASP A 153 -14.80 -9.47 -6.29
C ASP A 153 -13.43 -10.15 -6.53
N ALA A 154 -12.35 -9.48 -6.19
CA ALA A 154 -11.01 -9.99 -6.46
C ALA A 154 -10.69 -11.23 -5.63
N LYS A 155 -10.10 -12.25 -6.28
CA LYS A 155 -9.58 -13.41 -5.55
C LYS A 155 -8.40 -12.98 -4.67
N ILE A 156 -8.54 -13.20 -3.37
CA ILE A 156 -7.50 -12.91 -2.40
C ILE A 156 -6.32 -13.87 -2.59
N PRO A 157 -5.09 -13.38 -2.77
CA PRO A 157 -3.91 -14.26 -2.87
C PRO A 157 -3.63 -14.98 -1.55
N ALA A 158 -2.98 -16.13 -1.64
CA ALA A 158 -2.53 -16.84 -0.45
C ALA A 158 -1.58 -15.98 0.39
N PRO A 159 -1.64 -16.10 1.74
CA PRO A 159 -0.71 -15.43 2.63
C PRO A 159 0.74 -15.76 2.27
N LYS A 160 1.61 -14.74 2.31
CA LYS A 160 3.06 -14.95 2.19
C LYS A 160 3.61 -15.32 3.56
N LYS A 161 4.10 -16.55 3.69
CA LYS A 161 4.80 -17.00 4.89
C LYS A 161 6.26 -16.57 4.85
N LEU A 162 6.83 -16.38 6.03
CA LEU A 162 8.27 -16.19 6.17
C LEU A 162 8.96 -17.46 5.64
N ALA A 163 9.94 -17.32 4.74
CA ALA A 163 10.74 -18.44 4.28
C ALA A 163 11.53 -19.00 5.49
N GLU A 164 11.46 -20.31 5.72
CA GLU A 164 12.34 -20.96 6.68
C GLU A 164 13.80 -20.66 6.28
N LYS A 165 14.64 -20.34 7.28
CA LYS A 165 16.06 -20.03 7.02
C LYS A 165 16.71 -21.19 6.23
N GLY A 166 16.81 -21.07 4.91
CA GLY A 166 17.37 -22.09 4.03
C GLY A 166 16.96 -22.00 2.56
N GLU A 167 15.86 -21.34 2.24
CA GLU A 167 15.44 -21.15 0.86
C GLU A 167 15.50 -19.66 0.50
N ALA A 168 16.61 -19.26 -0.11
CA ALA A 168 16.79 -17.94 -0.69
C ALA A 168 15.88 -17.82 -1.93
N PHE A 169 14.61 -17.48 -1.72
CA PHE A 169 13.82 -16.88 -2.78
C PHE A 169 13.96 -15.36 -2.67
N ASP A 170 14.67 -14.83 -3.62
CA ASP A 170 14.96 -13.42 -3.84
C ASP A 170 13.65 -12.66 -4.09
N ASP A 171 12.96 -12.26 -3.02
CA ASP A 171 11.80 -11.38 -3.11
C ASP A 171 12.30 -9.93 -3.05
N PHE A 172 12.17 -9.25 -4.17
CA PHE A 172 12.59 -7.88 -4.48
C PHE A 172 11.96 -6.79 -3.57
N THR A 173 11.61 -7.08 -2.35
CA THR A 173 10.86 -6.17 -1.45
C THR A 173 11.63 -5.71 -0.22
N THR A 174 12.95 -5.68 -0.24
CA THR A 174 13.68 -4.96 0.82
C THR A 174 13.95 -3.52 0.40
N VAL A 175 12.90 -2.71 0.38
CA VAL A 175 13.05 -1.29 0.67
C VAL A 175 12.89 -1.16 2.17
N SER A 176 13.88 -0.61 2.85
CA SER A 176 13.85 -0.39 4.29
C SER A 176 12.54 0.30 4.71
N SER A 177 12.02 -0.10 5.86
CA SER A 177 10.74 0.36 6.43
C SER A 177 10.69 1.84 6.84
N ASP A 178 11.64 2.67 6.40
CA ASP A 178 11.63 4.13 6.60
C ASP A 178 10.95 4.88 5.44
N ASP A 179 9.84 4.33 4.96
CA ASP A 179 9.08 4.89 3.85
C ASP A 179 8.08 5.95 4.32
N ASP A 180 8.61 7.11 4.71
CA ASP A 180 7.80 8.28 5.01
C ASP A 180 7.54 9.10 3.75
N LEU A 181 6.26 9.17 3.32
CA LEU A 181 5.81 10.21 2.41
C LEU A 181 5.43 11.44 3.24
N PRO A 182 6.04 12.60 3.04
CA PRO A 182 5.55 13.84 3.63
C PRO A 182 4.22 14.21 2.96
N PHE A 183 3.19 14.33 3.74
CA PHE A 183 1.87 14.84 3.33
C PHE A 183 1.65 16.23 3.88
#